data_64597549abf5913b2a3c048a34a22f0c
#
_entry.id   64597549abf5913b2a3c048a34a22f0c
#
_cell.length_a   1.000
_cell.length_b   1.000
_cell.length_c   1.000
_cell.angle_alpha   90.00
_cell.angle_beta   90.00
_cell.angle_gamma   90.00
#
_symmetry.space_group_name_H-M   'P 1'
#
loop_
_entity.id
_entity.type
_entity.pdbx_description
1 polymer ?
#
loop_
_entity_poly.entity_id
_entity_poly.type
_entity_poly.pdbx_seq_one_letter_code
_entity_poly.pdbx_strand_id
1 'polypeptide(L)'
;MPPRSTPTARQQRVGIELRKMRDAAKKTAAEAAGTLGLDRTKVTQIEKALYPITADRVRTLACEYQEGESAYIEALAAMATDRTKGWWEEYRGVLPTGFLDISEMEFHAKDYLRTLQIAHPPGLLQTRDSARAVFERVRPALPSRDLDARLSHRMRRSQILEQVDAVAYDAIVHEAALRMRFGGRRAAREQLEHIRAMAERPNITIRVVTFEAPGFSGAGQAVMYAGGEVPRLDTVQVDSIHGPTFLDDANQLRNYRDTLDDMEAVALSPSESTAFMDSLLKEL
;
A
#
# COMPACT_ATOMS: atom_id res chain seq x y z
N MET A 1 1.72 7.71 -28.99
CA MET A 1 0.58 7.41 -28.09
C MET A 1 0.03 8.72 -27.57
N PRO A 2 -1.28 8.88 -27.40
CA PRO A 2 -1.84 10.08 -26.80
C PRO A 2 -1.42 10.21 -25.32
N PRO A 3 -1.40 11.44 -24.78
CA PRO A 3 -1.14 11.68 -23.36
C PRO A 3 -2.19 10.97 -22.49
N ARG A 4 -1.79 10.50 -21.30
CA ARG A 4 -2.72 9.94 -20.30
C ARG A 4 -3.48 11.08 -19.63
N SER A 5 -4.78 10.92 -19.47
CA SER A 5 -5.60 11.94 -18.77
C SER A 5 -5.39 11.88 -17.25
N THR A 6 -5.21 10.68 -16.69
CA THR A 6 -5.00 10.45 -15.25
C THR A 6 -4.07 9.25 -15.08
N PRO A 7 -2.78 9.46 -14.76
CA PRO A 7 -1.86 8.37 -14.47
C PRO A 7 -2.16 7.74 -13.10
N THR A 8 -1.95 6.42 -12.95
CA THR A 8 -2.03 5.73 -11.66
C THR A 8 -0.83 6.10 -10.78
N ALA A 9 -0.93 5.85 -9.46
CA ALA A 9 0.19 6.08 -8.54
C ALA A 9 1.47 5.32 -8.99
N ARG A 10 1.32 4.08 -9.47
CA ARG A 10 2.42 3.27 -10.00
C ARG A 10 3.07 3.91 -11.24
N GLN A 11 2.26 4.47 -12.14
CA GLN A 11 2.79 5.18 -13.32
C GLN A 11 3.49 6.48 -12.93
N GLN A 12 2.94 7.19 -11.95
CA GLN A 12 3.58 8.40 -11.40
C GLN A 12 4.93 8.06 -10.77
N ARG A 13 5.03 6.91 -10.08
CA ARG A 13 6.27 6.41 -9.49
C ARG A 13 7.38 6.28 -10.53
N VAL A 14 7.11 5.72 -11.70
CA VAL A 14 8.11 5.62 -12.77
C VAL A 14 8.64 7.01 -13.16
N GLY A 15 7.75 7.97 -13.34
CA GLY A 15 8.15 9.34 -13.68
C GLY A 15 8.99 10.01 -12.59
N ILE A 16 8.60 9.81 -11.33
CA ILE A 16 9.32 10.33 -10.15
C ILE A 16 10.74 9.74 -10.08
N GLU A 17 10.88 8.42 -10.24
CA GLU A 17 12.18 7.77 -10.18
C GLU A 17 13.12 8.21 -11.32
N LEU A 18 12.60 8.36 -12.55
CA LEU A 18 13.38 8.91 -13.65
C LEU A 18 13.86 10.33 -13.34
N ARG A 19 13.01 11.15 -12.76
CA ARG A 19 13.37 12.50 -12.33
C ARG A 19 14.42 12.49 -11.21
N LYS A 20 14.26 11.65 -10.20
CA LYS A 20 15.25 11.48 -9.11
C LYS A 20 16.63 11.13 -9.66
N MET A 21 16.72 10.15 -10.57
CA MET A 21 17.97 9.78 -11.24
C MET A 21 18.58 10.95 -12.01
N ARG A 22 17.75 11.69 -12.80
CA ARG A 22 18.21 12.85 -13.56
C ARG A 22 18.75 13.95 -12.65
N ASP A 23 18.02 14.28 -11.59
CA ASP A 23 18.40 15.33 -10.64
C ASP A 23 19.67 14.95 -9.87
N ALA A 24 19.84 13.67 -9.48
CA ALA A 24 21.06 13.15 -8.85
C ALA A 24 22.28 13.25 -9.79
N ALA A 25 22.09 12.98 -11.08
CA ALA A 25 23.11 13.17 -12.12
C ALA A 25 23.35 14.64 -12.50
N LYS A 26 22.62 15.59 -11.90
CA LYS A 26 22.68 17.03 -12.20
C LYS A 26 22.41 17.36 -13.69
N LYS A 27 21.61 16.53 -14.35
CA LYS A 27 21.22 16.70 -15.74
C LYS A 27 19.95 17.52 -15.89
N THR A 28 19.89 18.31 -16.94
CA THR A 28 18.68 19.07 -17.33
C THR A 28 17.71 18.17 -18.12
N ALA A 29 16.43 18.54 -18.16
CA ALA A 29 15.46 17.87 -19.03
C ALA A 29 15.79 18.05 -20.53
N ALA A 30 16.57 19.09 -20.92
CA ALA A 30 17.01 19.28 -22.28
C ALA A 30 18.11 18.28 -22.68
N GLU A 31 19.07 18.00 -21.79
CA GLU A 31 20.11 16.99 -22.04
C GLU A 31 19.47 15.60 -22.16
N ALA A 32 18.56 15.24 -21.22
CA ALA A 32 17.81 13.99 -21.31
C ALA A 32 16.99 13.86 -22.62
N ALA A 33 16.45 14.97 -23.10
CA ALA A 33 15.73 15.00 -24.38
C ALA A 33 16.67 14.71 -25.55
N GLY A 34 17.87 15.31 -25.54
CA GLY A 34 18.92 15.02 -26.53
C GLY A 34 19.29 13.55 -26.60
N THR A 35 19.51 12.93 -25.43
CA THR A 35 19.82 11.49 -25.30
C THR A 35 18.73 10.59 -25.91
N LEU A 36 17.45 10.96 -25.73
CA LEU A 36 16.33 10.18 -26.23
C LEU A 36 15.87 10.55 -27.66
N GLY A 37 16.45 11.58 -28.30
CA GLY A 37 15.95 12.12 -29.56
C GLY A 37 14.53 12.70 -29.44
N LEU A 38 14.20 13.32 -28.31
CA LEU A 38 12.90 13.90 -27.98
C LEU A 38 13.02 15.41 -27.76
N ASP A 39 11.87 16.08 -27.65
CA ASP A 39 11.85 17.45 -27.15
C ASP A 39 11.77 17.49 -25.59
N ARG A 40 12.21 18.62 -25.02
CA ARG A 40 12.20 18.86 -23.55
C ARG A 40 10.80 18.67 -22.95
N THR A 41 9.76 19.05 -23.67
CA THR A 41 8.37 18.96 -23.18
C THR A 41 7.96 17.50 -22.97
N LYS A 42 8.38 16.59 -23.88
CA LYS A 42 8.10 15.16 -23.74
C LYS A 42 8.82 14.54 -22.54
N VAL A 43 10.07 14.90 -22.28
CA VAL A 43 10.77 14.43 -21.06
C VAL A 43 10.02 14.88 -19.82
N THR A 44 9.60 16.13 -19.74
CA THR A 44 8.80 16.64 -18.64
C THR A 44 7.45 15.91 -18.50
N GLN A 45 6.82 15.54 -19.61
CA GLN A 45 5.58 14.76 -19.60
C GLN A 45 5.82 13.31 -19.15
N ILE A 46 6.94 12.69 -19.51
CA ILE A 46 7.36 11.37 -19.02
C ILE A 46 7.55 11.41 -17.51
N GLU A 47 8.28 12.38 -16.99
CA GLU A 47 8.53 12.56 -15.55
C GLU A 47 7.24 12.85 -14.75
N LYS A 48 6.21 13.40 -15.40
CA LYS A 48 4.86 13.58 -14.84
C LYS A 48 3.92 12.40 -15.12
N ALA A 49 4.43 11.31 -15.69
CA ALA A 49 3.67 10.12 -16.11
C ALA A 49 2.56 10.38 -17.16
N LEU A 50 2.49 11.57 -17.72
CA LEU A 50 1.51 11.95 -18.76
C LEU A 50 1.86 11.34 -20.13
N TYR A 51 3.11 10.98 -20.35
CA TYR A 51 3.58 10.32 -21.57
C TYR A 51 4.29 9.02 -21.21
N PRO A 52 3.99 7.90 -21.91
CA PRO A 52 4.61 6.61 -21.60
C PRO A 52 6.08 6.58 -22.05
N ILE A 53 6.87 5.75 -21.37
CA ILE A 53 8.26 5.45 -21.73
C ILE A 53 8.41 3.96 -21.97
N THR A 54 9.32 3.57 -22.86
CA THR A 54 9.66 2.15 -23.10
C THR A 54 10.78 1.69 -22.19
N ALA A 55 10.90 0.36 -21.98
CA ALA A 55 11.98 -0.22 -21.18
C ALA A 55 13.37 0.21 -21.67
N ASP A 56 13.60 0.20 -22.98
CA ASP A 56 14.91 0.57 -23.56
C ASP A 56 15.25 2.05 -23.29
N ARG A 57 14.26 2.93 -23.33
CA ARG A 57 14.47 4.34 -22.97
C ARG A 57 14.75 4.54 -21.49
N VAL A 58 14.15 3.72 -20.61
CA VAL A 58 14.49 3.72 -19.17
C VAL A 58 15.96 3.32 -18.99
N ARG A 59 16.42 2.24 -19.64
CA ARG A 59 17.81 1.79 -19.60
C ARG A 59 18.77 2.83 -20.18
N THR A 60 18.39 3.47 -21.31
CA THR A 60 19.19 4.54 -21.93
C THR A 60 19.38 5.72 -20.98
N LEU A 61 18.31 6.16 -20.31
CA LEU A 61 18.39 7.25 -19.33
C LEU A 61 19.19 6.84 -18.09
N ALA A 62 19.01 5.61 -17.59
CA ALA A 62 19.77 5.10 -16.45
C ALA A 62 21.28 5.09 -16.77
N CYS A 63 21.68 4.67 -17.94
CA CYS A 63 23.07 4.71 -18.41
C CYS A 63 23.58 6.16 -18.49
N GLU A 64 22.82 7.08 -19.10
CA GLU A 64 23.16 8.51 -19.20
C GLU A 64 23.32 9.17 -17.82
N TYR A 65 22.51 8.75 -16.85
CA TYR A 65 22.52 9.25 -15.48
C TYR A 65 23.53 8.52 -14.58
N GLN A 66 24.29 7.56 -15.13
CA GLN A 66 25.29 6.75 -14.41
C GLN A 66 24.69 5.99 -13.22
N GLU A 67 23.44 5.56 -13.34
CA GLU A 67 22.83 4.65 -12.36
C GLU A 67 23.45 3.26 -12.49
N GLY A 68 24.02 2.75 -11.42
CA GLY A 68 24.78 1.50 -11.42
C GLY A 68 24.02 0.28 -10.89
N GLU A 69 22.84 0.46 -10.28
CA GLU A 69 22.06 -0.62 -9.67
C GLU A 69 21.20 -1.35 -10.72
N SER A 70 21.72 -2.43 -11.30
CA SER A 70 21.07 -3.16 -12.39
C SER A 70 19.67 -3.67 -12.00
N ALA A 71 19.49 -4.21 -10.79
CA ALA A 71 18.19 -4.72 -10.34
C ALA A 71 17.13 -3.61 -10.30
N TYR A 72 17.50 -2.42 -9.82
CA TYR A 72 16.62 -1.26 -9.82
C TYR A 72 16.24 -0.79 -11.22
N ILE A 73 17.22 -0.73 -12.15
CA ILE A 73 16.97 -0.33 -13.54
C ILE A 73 15.99 -1.29 -14.21
N GLU A 74 16.19 -2.60 -14.08
CA GLU A 74 15.33 -3.61 -14.70
C GLU A 74 13.92 -3.62 -14.07
N ALA A 75 13.81 -3.49 -12.76
CA ALA A 75 12.52 -3.39 -12.09
C ALA A 75 11.74 -2.13 -12.53
N LEU A 76 12.43 -0.98 -12.65
CA LEU A 76 11.83 0.27 -13.14
C LEU A 76 11.42 0.16 -14.61
N ALA A 77 12.22 -0.49 -15.44
CA ALA A 77 11.92 -0.74 -16.86
C ALA A 77 10.68 -1.65 -17.01
N ALA A 78 10.58 -2.68 -16.18
CA ALA A 78 9.40 -3.55 -16.12
C ALA A 78 8.15 -2.76 -15.70
N MET A 79 8.24 -1.94 -14.63
CA MET A 79 7.15 -1.06 -14.21
C MET A 79 6.69 -0.11 -15.32
N ALA A 80 7.63 0.47 -16.08
CA ALA A 80 7.33 1.45 -17.13
C ALA A 80 6.52 0.83 -18.29
N THR A 81 6.69 -0.44 -18.55
CA THR A 81 6.03 -1.17 -19.65
C THR A 81 4.84 -2.01 -19.21
N ASP A 82 4.63 -2.14 -17.92
CA ASP A 82 3.48 -2.87 -17.39
C ASP A 82 2.16 -2.25 -17.88
N ARG A 83 1.29 -3.10 -18.40
CA ARG A 83 -0.04 -2.74 -18.93
C ARG A 83 -1.13 -3.58 -18.28
N THR A 84 -0.80 -4.25 -17.19
CA THR A 84 -1.75 -5.06 -16.45
C THR A 84 -2.95 -4.22 -16.02
N LYS A 85 -4.11 -4.69 -16.35
CA LYS A 85 -5.38 -4.16 -15.87
C LYS A 85 -5.93 -5.15 -14.87
N GLY A 86 -5.83 -4.83 -13.60
CA GLY A 86 -6.37 -5.68 -12.57
C GLY A 86 -7.87 -5.48 -12.37
N TRP A 87 -8.44 -6.29 -11.51
CA TRP A 87 -9.86 -6.28 -11.18
C TRP A 87 -10.35 -4.91 -10.67
N TRP A 88 -9.49 -4.06 -10.11
CA TRP A 88 -9.84 -2.72 -9.59
C TRP A 88 -10.31 -1.76 -10.68
N GLU A 89 -9.97 -2.03 -11.95
CA GLU A 89 -10.42 -1.22 -13.08
C GLU A 89 -11.96 -1.19 -13.22
N GLU A 90 -12.66 -2.21 -12.74
CA GLU A 90 -14.12 -2.25 -12.72
C GLU A 90 -14.74 -1.14 -11.85
N TYR A 91 -13.96 -0.61 -10.92
CA TYR A 91 -14.39 0.49 -10.04
C TYR A 91 -13.98 1.87 -10.55
N ARG A 92 -13.35 1.95 -11.72
CA ARG A 92 -12.95 3.23 -12.32
C ARG A 92 -14.17 4.07 -12.65
N GLY A 93 -14.16 5.34 -12.18
CA GLY A 93 -15.32 6.24 -12.29
C GLY A 93 -16.46 5.97 -11.28
N VAL A 94 -16.32 4.92 -10.46
CA VAL A 94 -17.24 4.61 -9.35
C VAL A 94 -16.62 5.00 -8.02
N LEU A 95 -15.35 4.61 -7.79
CA LEU A 95 -14.60 4.96 -6.59
C LEU A 95 -13.55 6.04 -6.88
N PRO A 96 -13.15 6.83 -5.87
CA PRO A 96 -11.99 7.70 -5.97
C PRO A 96 -10.73 6.92 -6.39
N THR A 97 -9.87 7.55 -7.20
CA THR A 97 -8.68 6.90 -7.78
C THR A 97 -7.76 6.29 -6.73
N GLY A 98 -7.62 6.92 -5.57
CA GLY A 98 -6.78 6.39 -4.49
C GLY A 98 -7.16 4.99 -4.01
N PHE A 99 -8.45 4.57 -4.12
CA PHE A 99 -8.85 3.19 -3.82
C PHE A 99 -8.29 2.20 -4.85
N LEU A 100 -8.26 2.60 -6.12
CA LEU A 100 -7.69 1.80 -7.20
C LEU A 100 -6.17 1.70 -7.05
N ASP A 101 -5.54 2.82 -6.71
CA ASP A 101 -4.09 2.89 -6.49
C ASP A 101 -3.64 1.99 -5.32
N ILE A 102 -4.41 1.90 -4.23
CA ILE A 102 -4.16 0.93 -3.14
C ILE A 102 -4.20 -0.50 -3.68
N SER A 103 -5.23 -0.85 -4.46
CA SER A 103 -5.37 -2.20 -5.01
C SER A 103 -4.25 -2.54 -6.01
N GLU A 104 -3.85 -1.58 -6.83
CA GLU A 104 -2.71 -1.72 -7.74
C GLU A 104 -1.40 -1.92 -6.95
N MET A 105 -1.17 -1.14 -5.89
CA MET A 105 -0.02 -1.29 -5.00
C MET A 105 0.03 -2.68 -4.36
N GLU A 106 -1.07 -3.12 -3.77
CA GLU A 106 -1.17 -4.44 -3.13
C GLU A 106 -0.95 -5.58 -4.13
N PHE A 107 -1.56 -5.50 -5.32
CA PHE A 107 -1.40 -6.50 -6.38
C PHE A 107 0.05 -6.64 -6.86
N HIS A 108 0.79 -5.54 -6.88
CA HIS A 108 2.19 -5.52 -7.31
C HIS A 108 3.20 -5.73 -6.18
N ALA A 109 2.76 -5.80 -4.93
CA ALA A 109 3.60 -6.23 -3.81
C ALA A 109 3.86 -7.75 -3.95
N LYS A 110 5.09 -8.11 -4.36
CA LYS A 110 5.43 -9.51 -4.65
C LYS A 110 5.93 -10.26 -3.42
N ASP A 111 6.67 -9.58 -2.53
CA ASP A 111 7.34 -10.24 -1.43
C ASP A 111 6.54 -10.13 -0.14
N TYR A 112 6.21 -8.90 0.27
CA TYR A 112 5.48 -8.71 1.51
C TYR A 112 4.65 -7.43 1.55
N LEU A 113 3.63 -7.48 2.41
CA LEU A 113 2.87 -6.35 2.90
C LEU A 113 2.99 -6.31 4.42
N ARG A 114 3.40 -5.18 4.99
CA ARG A 114 3.40 -4.94 6.44
C ARG A 114 2.43 -3.83 6.76
N THR A 115 1.63 -3.97 7.81
CA THR A 115 0.69 -2.93 8.22
C THR A 115 0.74 -2.66 9.71
N LEU A 116 0.58 -1.39 10.07
CA LEU A 116 0.31 -0.94 11.42
C LEU A 116 -1.10 -0.37 11.48
N GLN A 117 -1.93 -0.88 12.39
CA GLN A 117 -3.30 -0.44 12.58
C GLN A 117 -3.58 -0.15 14.05
N ILE A 118 -4.06 1.06 14.36
CA ILE A 118 -4.23 1.54 15.74
C ILE A 118 -5.71 1.59 16.14
N ALA A 119 -6.58 2.09 15.28
CA ALA A 119 -7.98 2.35 15.61
C ALA A 119 -8.98 1.42 14.90
N HIS A 120 -8.58 0.77 13.83
CA HIS A 120 -9.45 -0.11 13.04
C HIS A 120 -8.76 -1.45 12.80
N PRO A 121 -9.50 -2.55 12.64
CA PRO A 121 -8.93 -3.78 12.13
C PRO A 121 -8.27 -3.56 10.77
N PRO A 122 -7.17 -4.28 10.45
CA PRO A 122 -6.49 -4.16 9.16
C PRO A 122 -7.45 -4.33 8.00
N GLY A 123 -7.38 -3.43 7.01
CA GLY A 123 -8.33 -3.39 5.92
C GLY A 123 -8.50 -4.69 5.15
N LEU A 124 -7.41 -5.45 4.96
CA LEU A 124 -7.42 -6.75 4.30
C LEU A 124 -8.01 -7.88 5.17
N LEU A 125 -8.15 -7.66 6.47
CA LEU A 125 -8.72 -8.61 7.44
C LEU A 125 -10.11 -8.20 7.94
N GLN A 126 -10.74 -7.18 7.34
CA GLN A 126 -12.09 -6.76 7.76
C GLN A 126 -13.16 -7.70 7.23
N THR A 127 -14.09 -8.08 8.12
CA THR A 127 -15.37 -8.67 7.70
C THR A 127 -16.25 -7.61 7.04
N ARG A 128 -17.25 -8.05 6.26
CA ARG A 128 -18.17 -7.14 5.57
C ARG A 128 -18.92 -6.21 6.54
N ASP A 129 -19.37 -6.75 7.68
CA ASP A 129 -20.13 -5.97 8.68
C ASP A 129 -19.23 -4.96 9.39
N SER A 130 -17.99 -5.34 9.73
CA SER A 130 -17.00 -4.43 10.29
C SER A 130 -16.63 -3.32 9.31
N ALA A 131 -16.36 -3.65 8.04
CA ALA A 131 -16.06 -2.66 7.00
C ALA A 131 -17.24 -1.70 6.76
N ARG A 132 -18.47 -2.20 6.76
CA ARG A 132 -19.69 -1.38 6.66
C ARG A 132 -19.76 -0.37 7.81
N ALA A 133 -19.59 -0.84 9.05
CA ALA A 133 -19.64 0.01 10.22
C ALA A 133 -18.56 1.12 10.22
N VAL A 134 -17.37 0.82 9.68
CA VAL A 134 -16.32 1.82 9.48
C VAL A 134 -16.72 2.84 8.42
N PHE A 135 -17.21 2.41 7.25
CA PHE A 135 -17.56 3.32 6.16
C PHE A 135 -18.79 4.20 6.47
N GLU A 136 -19.73 3.73 7.28
CA GLU A 136 -20.88 4.52 7.74
C GLU A 136 -20.50 5.69 8.65
N ARG A 137 -19.27 5.66 9.23
CA ARG A 137 -18.72 6.76 10.04
C ARG A 137 -18.01 7.83 9.23
N VAL A 138 -17.78 7.62 7.93
CA VAL A 138 -17.14 8.61 7.06
C VAL A 138 -18.00 9.89 6.98
N ARG A 139 -17.35 11.03 6.91
CA ARG A 139 -18.02 12.32 6.76
C ARG A 139 -17.48 13.08 5.53
N PRO A 140 -18.35 13.67 4.70
CA PRO A 140 -19.81 13.56 4.75
C PRO A 140 -20.30 12.13 4.56
N ALA A 141 -21.54 11.83 4.99
CA ALA A 141 -22.10 10.48 4.86
C ALA A 141 -22.14 10.03 3.39
N LEU A 142 -21.78 8.77 3.18
CA LEU A 142 -21.74 8.20 1.84
C LEU A 142 -23.17 7.88 1.34
N PRO A 143 -23.49 8.17 0.07
CA PRO A 143 -24.68 7.59 -0.57
C PRO A 143 -24.64 6.06 -0.53
N SER A 144 -25.78 5.38 -0.46
CA SER A 144 -25.85 3.92 -0.37
C SER A 144 -25.09 3.21 -1.48
N ARG A 145 -25.16 3.72 -2.72
CA ARG A 145 -24.44 3.18 -3.87
C ARG A 145 -22.92 3.22 -3.66
N ASP A 146 -22.39 4.32 -3.12
CA ASP A 146 -20.97 4.49 -2.90
C ASP A 146 -20.49 3.62 -1.73
N LEU A 147 -21.32 3.46 -0.72
CA LEU A 147 -21.08 2.53 0.40
C LEU A 147 -20.97 1.09 -0.11
N ASP A 148 -21.93 0.63 -0.93
CA ASP A 148 -21.93 -0.73 -1.47
C ASP A 148 -20.74 -0.97 -2.40
N ALA A 149 -20.36 0.02 -3.23
CA ALA A 149 -19.16 -0.06 -4.06
C ALA A 149 -17.89 -0.19 -3.22
N ARG A 150 -17.74 0.61 -2.16
CA ARG A 150 -16.59 0.52 -1.22
C ARG A 150 -16.53 -0.82 -0.51
N LEU A 151 -17.68 -1.34 -0.09
CA LEU A 151 -17.75 -2.66 0.56
C LEU A 151 -17.36 -3.78 -0.40
N SER A 152 -17.90 -3.77 -1.61
CA SER A 152 -17.55 -4.75 -2.63
C SER A 152 -16.06 -4.71 -2.96
N HIS A 153 -15.51 -3.53 -3.17
CA HIS A 153 -14.08 -3.32 -3.39
C HIS A 153 -13.23 -3.83 -2.20
N ARG A 154 -13.61 -3.51 -0.95
CA ARG A 154 -12.91 -3.96 0.25
C ARG A 154 -12.86 -5.48 0.35
N MET A 155 -13.98 -6.17 0.13
CA MET A 155 -14.04 -7.63 0.15
C MET A 155 -13.23 -8.27 -0.98
N ARG A 156 -13.14 -7.60 -2.13
CA ARG A 156 -12.33 -8.10 -3.25
C ARG A 156 -10.82 -7.94 -3.00
N ARG A 157 -10.42 -6.86 -2.31
CA ARG A 157 -9.02 -6.66 -1.93
C ARG A 157 -8.50 -7.77 -1.02
N SER A 158 -9.30 -8.22 -0.03
CA SER A 158 -8.88 -9.25 0.92
C SER A 158 -8.50 -10.57 0.25
N GLN A 159 -9.03 -10.85 -0.94
CA GLN A 159 -8.74 -12.09 -1.68
C GLN A 159 -7.26 -12.26 -2.06
N ILE A 160 -6.46 -11.19 -2.05
CA ILE A 160 -5.00 -11.28 -2.29
C ILE A 160 -4.30 -12.16 -1.25
N LEU A 161 -4.85 -12.25 -0.03
CA LEU A 161 -4.32 -13.06 1.05
C LEU A 161 -4.69 -14.55 0.94
N GLU A 162 -5.59 -14.90 0.01
CA GLU A 162 -6.16 -16.24 -0.12
C GLU A 162 -5.74 -16.97 -1.41
N GLN A 163 -4.98 -16.31 -2.27
CA GLN A 163 -4.48 -16.87 -3.54
C GLN A 163 -3.44 -17.98 -3.29
N VAL A 164 -3.15 -18.80 -4.32
CA VAL A 164 -2.15 -19.86 -4.24
C VAL A 164 -0.77 -19.28 -3.92
N ASP A 165 -0.40 -18.19 -4.60
CA ASP A 165 0.85 -17.46 -4.38
C ASP A 165 0.57 -16.18 -3.58
N ALA A 166 -0.14 -16.32 -2.45
CA ALA A 166 -0.50 -15.18 -1.63
C ALA A 166 0.74 -14.48 -1.05
N VAL A 167 0.74 -13.16 -1.13
CA VAL A 167 1.79 -12.32 -0.55
C VAL A 167 1.92 -12.55 0.96
N ALA A 168 3.13 -12.49 1.49
CA ALA A 168 3.35 -12.49 2.93
C ALA A 168 2.74 -11.22 3.54
N TYR A 169 1.94 -11.38 4.59
CA TYR A 169 1.22 -10.29 5.24
C TYR A 169 1.53 -10.24 6.73
N ASP A 170 2.20 -9.19 7.18
CA ASP A 170 2.52 -8.94 8.58
C ASP A 170 1.68 -7.78 9.10
N ALA A 171 0.77 -8.08 10.04
CA ALA A 171 -0.16 -7.13 10.60
C ALA A 171 0.15 -6.87 12.08
N ILE A 172 0.65 -5.66 12.37
CA ILE A 172 0.81 -5.14 13.72
C ILE A 172 -0.46 -4.38 14.08
N VAL A 173 -1.18 -4.86 15.09
CA VAL A 173 -2.49 -4.34 15.46
C VAL A 173 -2.47 -3.89 16.92
N HIS A 174 -2.77 -2.63 17.16
CA HIS A 174 -2.89 -2.12 18.53
C HIS A 174 -4.19 -2.68 19.16
N GLU A 175 -4.13 -2.99 20.46
CA GLU A 175 -5.26 -3.52 21.24
C GLU A 175 -6.54 -2.68 21.07
N ALA A 176 -6.42 -1.35 20.93
CA ALA A 176 -7.57 -0.47 20.72
C ALA A 176 -8.39 -0.87 19.48
N ALA A 177 -7.73 -1.26 18.37
CA ALA A 177 -8.40 -1.67 17.16
C ALA A 177 -9.22 -2.95 17.33
N LEU A 178 -8.79 -3.84 18.23
CA LEU A 178 -9.47 -5.09 18.54
C LEU A 178 -10.63 -4.92 19.54
N ARG A 179 -10.53 -3.90 20.42
CA ARG A 179 -11.56 -3.61 21.44
C ARG A 179 -12.66 -2.69 20.95
N MET A 180 -12.42 -1.91 19.89
CA MET A 180 -13.44 -1.01 19.33
C MET A 180 -14.56 -1.81 18.67
N ARG A 181 -15.78 -1.59 19.13
CA ARG A 181 -16.98 -2.35 18.72
C ARG A 181 -17.67 -1.71 17.51
N PHE A 182 -16.97 -1.58 16.39
CA PHE A 182 -17.60 -1.14 15.14
C PHE A 182 -18.71 -2.13 14.73
N GLY A 183 -19.91 -1.60 14.50
CA GLY A 183 -21.09 -2.43 14.20
C GLY A 183 -21.72 -3.14 15.39
N GLY A 184 -21.25 -2.85 16.63
CA GLY A 184 -21.77 -3.45 17.87
C GLY A 184 -21.07 -4.76 18.25
N ARG A 185 -21.51 -5.36 19.38
CA ARG A 185 -20.85 -6.51 19.99
C ARG A 185 -20.77 -7.74 19.07
N ARG A 186 -21.84 -8.05 18.34
CA ARG A 186 -21.87 -9.20 17.41
C ARG A 186 -20.84 -9.03 16.29
N ALA A 187 -20.85 -7.87 15.59
CA ALA A 187 -19.91 -7.62 14.50
C ALA A 187 -18.46 -7.58 14.99
N ALA A 188 -18.21 -7.05 16.18
CA ALA A 188 -16.87 -7.03 16.78
C ALA A 188 -16.38 -8.45 17.11
N ARG A 189 -17.25 -9.34 17.64
CA ARG A 189 -16.92 -10.75 17.86
C ARG A 189 -16.60 -11.46 16.55
N GLU A 190 -17.46 -11.36 15.54
CA GLU A 190 -17.26 -11.98 14.22
C GLU A 190 -15.97 -11.48 13.55
N GLN A 191 -15.64 -10.18 13.71
CA GLN A 191 -14.41 -9.59 13.23
C GLN A 191 -13.18 -10.19 13.93
N LEU A 192 -13.21 -10.32 15.24
CA LEU A 192 -12.09 -10.88 15.99
C LEU A 192 -11.90 -12.38 15.72
N GLU A 193 -13.00 -13.15 15.62
CA GLU A 193 -12.98 -14.55 15.19
C GLU A 193 -12.36 -14.71 13.80
N HIS A 194 -12.70 -13.81 12.86
CA HIS A 194 -12.13 -13.82 11.54
C HIS A 194 -10.61 -13.54 11.55
N ILE A 195 -10.15 -12.50 12.27
CA ILE A 195 -8.71 -12.20 12.39
C ILE A 195 -7.98 -13.40 13.00
N ARG A 196 -8.55 -14.01 14.03
CA ARG A 196 -7.99 -15.18 14.70
C ARG A 196 -7.85 -16.38 13.74
N ALA A 197 -8.86 -16.61 12.90
CA ALA A 197 -8.81 -17.67 11.88
C ALA A 197 -7.79 -17.37 10.78
N MET A 198 -7.69 -16.11 10.34
CA MET A 198 -6.70 -15.70 9.34
C MET A 198 -5.27 -15.84 9.84
N ALA A 199 -5.02 -15.69 11.15
CA ALA A 199 -3.70 -15.92 11.76
C ALA A 199 -3.20 -17.36 11.66
N GLU A 200 -4.04 -18.33 11.30
CA GLU A 200 -3.64 -19.73 11.09
C GLU A 200 -3.05 -19.97 9.69
N ARG A 201 -3.16 -19.00 8.77
CA ARG A 201 -2.62 -19.13 7.42
C ARG A 201 -1.11 -18.89 7.43
N PRO A 202 -0.33 -19.68 6.67
CA PRO A 202 1.14 -19.62 6.72
C PRO A 202 1.72 -18.30 6.19
N ASN A 203 0.97 -17.57 5.36
CA ASN A 203 1.39 -16.29 4.80
C ASN A 203 0.94 -15.08 5.65
N ILE A 204 0.25 -15.28 6.78
CA ILE A 204 -0.28 -14.20 7.60
C ILE A 204 0.31 -14.27 9.01
N THR A 205 0.96 -13.19 9.41
CA THR A 205 1.46 -13.00 10.77
C THR A 205 0.69 -11.86 11.43
N ILE A 206 0.17 -12.09 12.62
CA ILE A 206 -0.55 -11.08 13.40
C ILE A 206 0.14 -10.89 14.73
N ARG A 207 0.50 -9.64 15.04
CA ARG A 207 1.08 -9.22 16.30
C ARG A 207 0.24 -8.15 16.95
N VAL A 208 0.04 -8.26 18.24
CA VAL A 208 -0.76 -7.28 19.00
C VAL A 208 0.15 -6.43 19.87
N VAL A 209 0.01 -5.11 19.76
CA VAL A 209 0.58 -4.16 20.71
C VAL A 209 -0.49 -3.83 21.75
N THR A 210 -0.24 -4.23 23.00
CA THR A 210 -1.20 -4.02 24.09
C THR A 210 -1.11 -2.62 24.69
N PHE A 211 -2.10 -2.22 25.47
CA PHE A 211 -2.03 -0.97 26.27
C PHE A 211 -0.91 -0.98 27.31
N GLU A 212 -0.39 -2.14 27.68
CA GLU A 212 0.72 -2.30 28.63
C GLU A 212 2.09 -2.12 27.98
N ALA A 213 2.16 -2.02 26.64
CA ALA A 213 3.41 -1.77 25.96
C ALA A 213 4.07 -0.47 26.46
N PRO A 214 5.40 -0.43 26.63
CA PRO A 214 6.11 0.69 27.29
C PRO A 214 6.10 1.99 26.45
N GLY A 215 5.43 2.01 25.35
CA GLY A 215 5.40 3.06 24.35
C GLY A 215 5.90 2.56 23.02
N PHE A 216 5.58 3.28 21.95
CA PHE A 216 5.95 2.88 20.60
C PHE A 216 6.07 4.09 19.67
N SER A 217 6.92 3.96 18.65
CA SER A 217 7.03 4.94 17.58
C SER A 217 5.83 4.85 16.61
N GLY A 218 5.57 5.92 15.86
CA GLY A 218 4.50 5.94 14.86
C GLY A 218 3.07 5.96 15.40
N ALA A 219 2.89 6.27 16.69
CA ALA A 219 1.57 6.40 17.30
C ALA A 219 0.68 7.41 16.54
N GLY A 220 -0.50 6.95 16.13
CA GLY A 220 -1.54 7.80 15.52
C GLY A 220 -1.71 7.66 14.02
N GLN A 221 -0.90 6.88 13.31
CA GLN A 221 -1.07 6.66 11.87
C GLN A 221 -1.29 5.18 11.53
N ALA A 222 -2.29 4.93 10.70
CA ALA A 222 -2.42 3.65 10.01
C ALA A 222 -1.49 3.66 8.79
N VAL A 223 -0.72 2.58 8.62
CA VAL A 223 0.31 2.45 7.59
C VAL A 223 0.17 1.10 6.89
N MET A 224 0.36 1.11 5.58
CA MET A 224 0.62 -0.09 4.78
C MET A 224 1.95 0.10 4.05
N TYR A 225 2.89 -0.80 4.28
CA TYR A 225 4.17 -0.86 3.59
C TYR A 225 4.13 -2.02 2.59
N ALA A 226 4.33 -1.72 1.32
CA ALA A 226 4.44 -2.68 0.23
C ALA A 226 5.90 -2.79 -0.20
N GLY A 227 6.51 -3.95 0.01
CA GLY A 227 7.90 -4.20 -0.28
C GLY A 227 8.13 -5.28 -1.33
N GLY A 228 9.32 -5.25 -1.93
CA GLY A 228 9.75 -6.20 -2.94
C GLY A 228 11.27 -6.35 -2.99
N GLU A 229 11.75 -7.11 -3.98
CA GLU A 229 13.19 -7.40 -4.17
C GLU A 229 14.06 -6.14 -4.29
N VAL A 230 13.47 -5.01 -4.70
CA VAL A 230 14.19 -3.73 -4.87
C VAL A 230 13.63 -2.70 -3.88
N PRO A 231 14.24 -2.56 -2.69
CA PRO A 231 13.74 -1.68 -1.62
C PRO A 231 13.61 -0.21 -2.01
N ARG A 232 14.33 0.24 -3.02
CA ARG A 232 14.20 1.61 -3.58
C ARG A 232 12.85 1.83 -4.26
N LEU A 233 12.16 0.76 -4.69
CA LEU A 233 10.85 0.80 -5.32
C LEU A 233 9.70 0.46 -4.37
N ASP A 234 9.98 0.22 -3.10
CA ASP A 234 8.96 0.03 -2.09
C ASP A 234 8.03 1.27 -2.01
N THR A 235 6.86 1.07 -1.47
CA THR A 235 5.87 2.13 -1.33
C THR A 235 5.21 2.04 0.04
N VAL A 236 5.07 3.20 0.69
CA VAL A 236 4.26 3.33 1.91
C VAL A 236 2.96 4.03 1.57
N GLN A 237 1.85 3.45 1.99
CA GLN A 237 0.55 4.09 1.95
C GLN A 237 0.17 4.49 3.37
N VAL A 238 -0.19 5.74 3.57
CA VAL A 238 -0.74 6.28 4.81
C VAL A 238 -2.16 6.79 4.57
N ASP A 239 -3.05 6.53 5.54
CA ASP A 239 -4.42 7.01 5.47
C ASP A 239 -4.54 8.42 6.04
N SER A 240 -5.34 9.24 5.38
CA SER A 240 -5.76 10.54 5.88
C SER A 240 -7.26 10.75 5.63
N ILE A 241 -7.84 11.78 6.26
CA ILE A 241 -9.24 12.16 6.00
C ILE A 241 -9.48 12.60 4.55
N HIS A 242 -8.42 12.93 3.82
CA HIS A 242 -8.48 13.33 2.40
C HIS A 242 -8.27 12.14 1.45
N GLY A 243 -8.02 10.96 1.98
CA GLY A 243 -7.73 9.74 1.20
C GLY A 243 -6.31 9.23 1.42
N PRO A 244 -5.92 8.18 0.70
CA PRO A 244 -4.58 7.60 0.80
C PRO A 244 -3.53 8.53 0.22
N THR A 245 -2.36 8.56 0.86
CA THR A 245 -1.15 9.19 0.36
C THR A 245 -0.08 8.13 0.16
N PHE A 246 0.61 8.17 -0.97
CA PHE A 246 1.69 7.23 -1.30
C PHE A 246 3.04 7.94 -1.16
N LEU A 247 3.93 7.33 -0.39
CA LEU A 247 5.27 7.84 -0.10
C LEU A 247 6.32 6.94 -0.75
N ASP A 248 7.34 7.57 -1.32
CA ASP A 248 8.37 6.90 -2.12
C ASP A 248 9.76 7.49 -1.93
N ASP A 249 9.92 8.46 -1.03
CA ASP A 249 11.22 9.01 -0.68
C ASP A 249 12.04 8.00 0.14
N ALA A 250 13.30 7.81 -0.19
CA ALA A 250 14.16 6.80 0.43
C ALA A 250 14.30 6.95 1.95
N ASN A 251 14.33 8.20 2.46
CA ASN A 251 14.42 8.45 3.90
C ASN A 251 13.07 8.16 4.57
N GLN A 252 11.95 8.53 3.93
CA GLN A 252 10.62 8.18 4.44
C GLN A 252 10.42 6.68 4.48
N LEU A 253 10.76 5.94 3.41
CA LEU A 253 10.68 4.48 3.37
C LEU A 253 11.50 3.84 4.49
N ARG A 254 12.72 4.33 4.74
CA ARG A 254 13.56 3.87 5.84
C ARG A 254 12.88 4.12 7.19
N ASN A 255 12.45 5.35 7.44
CA ASN A 255 11.80 5.71 8.70
C ASN A 255 10.57 4.85 8.99
N TYR A 256 9.77 4.51 7.96
CA TYR A 256 8.60 3.64 8.16
C TYR A 256 8.99 2.17 8.38
N ARG A 257 10.06 1.68 7.76
CA ARG A 257 10.60 0.35 8.09
C ARG A 257 11.06 0.30 9.54
N ASP A 258 11.89 1.25 9.95
CA ASP A 258 12.40 1.34 11.32
C ASP A 258 11.23 1.44 12.33
N THR A 259 10.20 2.24 12.01
CA THR A 259 8.98 2.33 12.83
C THR A 259 8.26 0.99 12.94
N LEU A 260 8.10 0.25 11.85
CA LEU A 260 7.45 -1.06 11.86
C LEU A 260 8.29 -2.10 12.63
N ASP A 261 9.61 -2.03 12.54
CA ASP A 261 10.53 -2.90 13.29
C ASP A 261 10.47 -2.59 14.80
N ASP A 262 10.47 -1.31 15.18
CA ASP A 262 10.26 -0.88 16.57
C ASP A 262 8.91 -1.36 17.14
N MET A 263 7.85 -1.27 16.32
CA MET A 263 6.52 -1.73 16.71
C MET A 263 6.48 -3.26 16.88
N GLU A 264 7.14 -4.01 16.01
CA GLU A 264 7.26 -5.45 16.11
C GLU A 264 8.01 -5.85 17.40
N ALA A 265 9.05 -5.11 17.77
CA ALA A 265 9.85 -5.39 18.96
C ALA A 265 9.07 -5.24 20.28
N VAL A 266 8.04 -4.36 20.32
CA VAL A 266 7.20 -4.16 21.52
C VAL A 266 5.88 -4.93 21.45
N ALA A 267 5.57 -5.57 20.33
CA ALA A 267 4.37 -6.36 20.16
C ALA A 267 4.51 -7.75 20.81
N LEU A 268 3.39 -8.34 21.18
CA LEU A 268 3.32 -9.75 21.54
C LEU A 268 3.78 -10.62 20.36
N SER A 269 4.41 -11.74 20.66
CA SER A 269 4.70 -12.77 19.65
C SER A 269 3.40 -13.25 18.97
N PRO A 270 3.45 -13.88 17.79
CA PRO A 270 2.26 -14.40 17.12
C PRO A 270 1.42 -15.34 17.99
N SER A 271 2.08 -16.21 18.78
CA SER A 271 1.39 -17.13 19.70
C SER A 271 0.73 -16.43 20.87
N GLU A 272 1.41 -15.45 21.48
CA GLU A 272 0.84 -14.63 22.57
C GLU A 272 -0.29 -13.73 22.04
N SER A 273 -0.16 -13.20 20.82
CA SER A 273 -1.21 -12.42 20.16
C SER A 273 -2.48 -13.25 19.92
N THR A 274 -2.31 -14.52 19.55
CA THR A 274 -3.41 -15.48 19.43
C THR A 274 -4.10 -15.71 20.77
N ALA A 275 -3.33 -15.98 21.82
CA ALA A 275 -3.88 -16.18 23.17
C ALA A 275 -4.57 -14.91 23.70
N PHE A 276 -4.03 -13.73 23.39
CA PHE A 276 -4.64 -12.46 23.72
C PHE A 276 -6.00 -12.27 23.01
N MET A 277 -6.08 -12.56 21.71
CA MET A 277 -7.34 -12.51 20.96
C MET A 277 -8.38 -13.50 21.51
N ASP A 278 -7.95 -14.71 21.89
CA ASP A 278 -8.83 -15.70 22.52
C ASP A 278 -9.37 -15.22 23.89
N SER A 279 -8.58 -14.43 24.63
CA SER A 279 -9.05 -13.80 25.88
C SER A 279 -10.10 -12.71 25.62
N LEU A 280 -9.86 -11.86 24.60
CA LEU A 280 -10.82 -10.84 24.20
C LEU A 280 -12.16 -11.41 23.72
N LEU A 281 -12.12 -12.56 23.03
CA LEU A 281 -13.35 -13.26 22.59
C LEU A 281 -14.22 -13.72 23.76
N LYS A 282 -13.64 -14.02 24.93
CA LYS A 282 -14.40 -14.36 26.15
C LYS A 282 -15.07 -13.14 26.79
N GLU A 283 -14.53 -11.92 26.55
CA GLU A 283 -15.11 -10.66 27.03
C GLU A 283 -16.25 -10.15 26.12
N LEU A 284 -16.28 -10.59 24.86
CA LEU A 284 -17.30 -10.30 23.84
C LEU A 284 -18.41 -11.37 23.82
#